data_f5d76c45043ae61a375cb17765616bc6
#
_entry.id   f5d76c45043ae61a375cb17765616bc6
#
_cell.length_a   1.000
_cell.length_b   1.000
_cell.length_c   1.000
_cell.angle_alpha   90.00
_cell.angle_beta   90.00
_cell.angle_gamma   90.00
#
_symmetry.space_group_name_H-M   'P 1'
#
loop_
_entity.id
_entity.type
_entity.pdbx_description
1 polymer ?
#
loop_
_entity_poly.entity_id
_entity_poly.type
_entity_poly.pdbx_seq_one_letter_code
_entity_poly.pdbx_strand_id
1 'polypeptide(L)'
;MPDINKAYSWAINTCNAPNVGYSQTYRNQRTVNGITYYDCSSFINYALLAGGFETPYYAPSNNAFTTVTEPSELIRLGFTEVDASGEYLAGDIGLSYGHTEMCYQGGQGSGIFMGAHSSSYALADQVSISSYTRSFPRLFRYG
;
A
#
# COMPACT_ATOMS: atom_id res chain seq x y z
N MET A 1 15.39 -10.75 -6.71
CA MET A 1 15.75 -9.46 -6.09
C MET A 1 14.51 -8.61 -5.92
N PRO A 2 14.29 -8.01 -4.75
CA PRO A 2 13.20 -7.05 -4.58
C PRO A 2 13.36 -5.86 -5.53
N ASP A 3 12.23 -5.40 -6.04
CA ASP A 3 12.18 -4.29 -7.00
C ASP A 3 11.00 -3.39 -6.66
N ILE A 4 11.28 -2.21 -6.11
CA ILE A 4 10.22 -1.27 -5.72
C ILE A 4 9.43 -0.78 -6.93
N ASN A 5 10.05 -0.72 -8.10
CA ASN A 5 9.34 -0.30 -9.32
C ASN A 5 8.28 -1.32 -9.74
N LYS A 6 8.52 -2.61 -9.53
CA LYS A 6 7.50 -3.63 -9.76
C LYS A 6 6.36 -3.54 -8.77
N ALA A 7 6.67 -3.28 -7.50
CA ALA A 7 5.65 -3.04 -6.48
C ALA A 7 4.80 -1.82 -6.84
N TYR A 8 5.44 -0.74 -7.26
CA TYR A 8 4.79 0.49 -7.70
C TYR A 8 3.86 0.26 -8.90
N SER A 9 4.34 -0.47 -9.91
CA SER A 9 3.54 -0.80 -11.09
C SER A 9 2.33 -1.66 -10.75
N TRP A 10 2.51 -2.64 -9.85
CA TRP A 10 1.39 -3.46 -9.38
C TRP A 10 0.32 -2.60 -8.68
N ALA A 11 0.77 -1.66 -7.86
CA ALA A 11 -0.14 -0.76 -7.14
C ALA A 11 -0.95 0.10 -8.10
N ILE A 12 -0.32 0.69 -9.12
CA ILE A 12 -1.02 1.47 -10.15
C ILE A 12 -2.03 0.60 -10.89
N ASN A 13 -1.61 -0.57 -11.35
CA ASN A 13 -2.46 -1.47 -12.11
C ASN A 13 -3.67 -1.93 -11.29
N THR A 14 -3.47 -2.20 -10.01
CA THR A 14 -4.55 -2.61 -9.10
C THR A 14 -5.53 -1.48 -8.85
N CYS A 15 -5.03 -0.25 -8.67
CA CYS A 15 -5.89 0.93 -8.50
C CYS A 15 -6.73 1.22 -9.75
N ASN A 16 -6.22 0.88 -10.93
CA ASN A 16 -6.91 1.12 -12.21
C ASN A 16 -7.72 -0.09 -12.69
N ALA A 17 -7.63 -1.22 -12.01
CA ALA A 17 -8.35 -2.43 -12.40
C ALA A 17 -9.83 -2.35 -12.00
N PRO A 18 -10.74 -2.93 -12.80
CA PRO A 18 -12.12 -3.06 -12.38
C PRO A 18 -12.26 -4.13 -11.29
N ASN A 19 -13.38 -4.10 -10.56
CA ASN A 19 -13.74 -5.16 -9.60
C ASN A 19 -12.70 -5.38 -8.50
N VAL A 20 -12.15 -4.28 -7.97
CA VAL A 20 -11.26 -4.27 -6.81
C VAL A 20 -11.90 -3.40 -5.74
N GLY A 21 -11.99 -3.92 -4.52
CA GLY A 21 -12.69 -3.24 -3.44
C GLY A 21 -11.97 -3.34 -2.10
N TYR A 22 -12.53 -2.64 -1.12
CA TYR A 22 -12.02 -2.58 0.25
C TYR A 22 -12.81 -3.53 1.14
N SER A 23 -12.11 -4.36 1.90
CA SER A 23 -12.71 -5.17 2.97
C SER A 23 -11.65 -5.58 3.98
N GLN A 24 -11.94 -5.41 5.26
CA GLN A 24 -11.09 -5.93 6.32
C GLN A 24 -11.29 -7.45 6.47
N THR A 25 -12.48 -7.94 6.23
CA THR A 25 -12.77 -9.39 6.31
C THR A 25 -12.06 -10.17 5.21
N TYR A 26 -12.07 -9.65 3.98
CA TYR A 26 -11.51 -10.34 2.81
C TYR A 26 -10.16 -9.75 2.39
N ARG A 27 -9.46 -9.14 3.32
CA ARG A 27 -8.26 -8.34 3.05
C ARG A 27 -7.10 -9.08 2.36
N ASN A 28 -7.08 -10.39 2.45
CA ASN A 28 -5.99 -11.19 1.89
C ASN A 28 -6.22 -11.54 0.41
N GLN A 29 -6.53 -10.54 -0.41
CA GLN A 29 -6.69 -10.67 -1.86
C GLN A 29 -7.78 -11.68 -2.22
N ARG A 30 -8.79 -11.80 -1.37
CA ARG A 30 -9.86 -12.74 -1.61
C ARG A 30 -10.85 -12.19 -2.62
N THR A 31 -11.25 -13.04 -3.57
CA THR A 31 -12.27 -12.69 -4.56
C THR A 31 -13.61 -13.27 -4.12
N VAL A 32 -14.60 -12.39 -3.98
CA VAL A 32 -15.96 -12.74 -3.57
C VAL A 32 -16.93 -12.05 -4.52
N ASN A 33 -17.81 -12.83 -5.15
CA ASN A 33 -18.77 -12.32 -6.14
C ASN A 33 -18.10 -11.50 -7.25
N GLY A 34 -16.91 -11.93 -7.68
CA GLY A 34 -16.17 -11.28 -8.76
C GLY A 34 -15.38 -10.05 -8.36
N ILE A 35 -15.35 -9.68 -7.08
CA ILE A 35 -14.59 -8.53 -6.58
C ILE A 35 -13.44 -9.03 -5.71
N THR A 36 -12.22 -8.54 -5.99
CA THR A 36 -11.02 -8.86 -5.21
C THR A 36 -10.78 -7.78 -4.18
N TYR A 37 -10.56 -8.17 -2.93
CA TYR A 37 -10.56 -7.25 -1.79
C TYR A 37 -9.20 -7.10 -1.14
N TYR A 38 -8.96 -5.87 -0.65
CA TYR A 38 -7.80 -5.48 0.16
C TYR A 38 -8.26 -4.53 1.25
N ASP A 39 -7.50 -4.43 2.35
CA ASP A 39 -7.53 -3.24 3.20
C ASP A 39 -6.24 -2.43 2.97
N CYS A 40 -6.01 -1.37 3.75
CA CYS A 40 -4.88 -0.48 3.49
C CYS A 40 -3.53 -1.19 3.61
N SER A 41 -3.31 -1.93 4.68
CA SER A 41 -2.02 -2.60 4.91
C SER A 41 -1.84 -3.84 4.03
N SER A 42 -2.90 -4.59 3.74
CA SER A 42 -2.78 -5.74 2.86
C SER A 42 -2.50 -5.31 1.42
N PHE A 43 -3.06 -4.20 0.96
CA PHE A 43 -2.73 -3.63 -0.34
C PHE A 43 -1.21 -3.41 -0.47
N ILE A 44 -0.59 -2.79 0.55
CA ILE A 44 0.86 -2.59 0.58
C ILE A 44 1.60 -3.92 0.61
N ASN A 45 1.15 -4.88 1.43
CA ASN A 45 1.75 -6.22 1.50
C ASN A 45 1.78 -6.90 0.13
N TYR A 46 0.66 -6.89 -0.59
CA TYR A 46 0.58 -7.53 -1.90
C TYR A 46 1.36 -6.77 -2.98
N ALA A 47 1.44 -5.43 -2.88
CA ALA A 47 2.29 -4.64 -3.76
C ALA A 47 3.76 -5.05 -3.59
N LEU A 48 4.22 -5.15 -2.34
CA LEU A 48 5.58 -5.55 -2.05
C LEU A 48 5.84 -7.00 -2.47
N LEU A 49 4.89 -7.89 -2.24
CA LEU A 49 5.00 -9.29 -2.68
C LEU A 49 5.16 -9.37 -4.20
N ALA A 50 4.38 -8.58 -4.95
CA ALA A 50 4.51 -8.50 -6.41
C ALA A 50 5.88 -7.96 -6.85
N GLY A 51 6.50 -7.13 -6.03
CA GLY A 51 7.86 -6.61 -6.25
C GLY A 51 8.96 -7.57 -5.82
N GLY A 52 8.63 -8.77 -5.33
CA GLY A 52 9.63 -9.76 -4.91
C GLY A 52 10.12 -9.59 -3.49
N PHE A 53 9.44 -8.78 -2.67
CA PHE A 53 9.75 -8.66 -1.24
C PHE A 53 9.15 -9.85 -0.48
N GLU A 54 9.90 -10.37 0.50
CA GLU A 54 9.44 -11.50 1.32
C GLU A 54 8.55 -11.01 2.47
N THR A 55 7.33 -10.61 2.13
CA THR A 55 6.34 -10.18 3.11
C THR A 55 5.80 -11.39 3.90
N PRO A 56 5.14 -11.18 5.06
CA PRO A 56 4.59 -12.29 5.82
C PRO A 56 3.62 -13.17 5.04
N TYR A 57 2.90 -12.59 4.07
CA TYR A 57 1.93 -13.35 3.29
C TYR A 57 2.54 -13.84 1.98
N TYR A 58 3.05 -15.04 2.00
CA TYR A 58 3.54 -15.76 0.84
C TYR A 58 2.97 -17.19 0.77
N ALA A 59 2.10 -17.55 1.71
CA ALA A 59 1.41 -18.84 1.75
C ALA A 59 -0.05 -18.61 2.21
N PRO A 60 -1.00 -19.46 1.76
CA PRO A 60 -2.42 -19.23 2.05
C PRO A 60 -2.78 -19.14 3.54
N SER A 61 -2.00 -19.76 4.41
CA SER A 61 -2.25 -19.75 5.85
C SER A 61 -1.74 -18.50 6.54
N ASN A 62 -0.91 -17.68 5.87
CA ASN A 62 -0.32 -16.50 6.48
C ASN A 62 -1.15 -15.26 6.17
N ASN A 63 -1.38 -14.45 7.19
CA ASN A 63 -2.10 -13.19 7.05
C ASN A 63 -1.13 -12.08 6.64
N ALA A 64 -1.56 -11.16 5.78
CA ALA A 64 -0.80 -9.97 5.46
C ALA A 64 -0.52 -9.15 6.72
N PHE A 65 0.55 -8.37 6.72
CA PHE A 65 0.83 -7.52 7.87
C PHE A 65 -0.28 -6.48 8.07
N THR A 66 -0.34 -5.92 9.29
CA THR A 66 -1.27 -4.85 9.64
C THR A 66 -0.49 -3.55 9.83
N THR A 67 -1.18 -2.42 9.97
CA THR A 67 -0.50 -1.14 10.23
C THR A 67 0.31 -1.16 11.54
N VAL A 68 -0.05 -2.03 12.49
CA VAL A 68 0.70 -2.18 13.75
C VAL A 68 2.06 -2.83 13.53
N THR A 69 2.12 -3.87 12.68
CA THR A 69 3.37 -4.61 12.42
C THR A 69 4.13 -4.06 11.20
N GLU A 70 3.50 -3.23 10.41
CA GLU A 70 4.07 -2.71 9.16
C GLU A 70 5.42 -2.00 9.35
N PRO A 71 5.62 -1.11 10.36
CA PRO A 71 6.90 -0.44 10.50
C PRO A 71 8.08 -1.39 10.64
N SER A 72 7.97 -2.39 11.50
CA SER A 72 9.06 -3.36 11.69
C SER A 72 9.25 -4.25 10.46
N GLU A 73 8.16 -4.60 9.77
CA GLU A 73 8.25 -5.38 8.53
C GLU A 73 8.94 -4.59 7.41
N LEU A 74 8.63 -3.31 7.26
CA LEU A 74 9.28 -2.47 6.26
C LEU A 74 10.79 -2.37 6.51
N ILE A 75 11.19 -2.17 7.76
CA ILE A 75 12.61 -2.14 8.13
C ILE A 75 13.28 -3.47 7.81
N ARG A 76 12.64 -4.59 8.16
CA ARG A 76 13.15 -5.93 7.86
C ARG A 76 13.33 -6.14 6.35
N LEU A 77 12.44 -5.58 5.54
CA LEU A 77 12.47 -5.70 4.08
C LEU A 77 13.46 -4.75 3.40
N GLY A 78 14.18 -3.93 4.16
CA GLY A 78 15.20 -3.04 3.62
C GLY A 78 14.78 -1.59 3.42
N PHE A 79 13.60 -1.21 3.91
CA PHE A 79 13.17 0.18 3.89
C PHE A 79 13.85 0.95 5.01
N THR A 80 14.06 2.24 4.77
CA THR A 80 14.55 3.19 5.78
C THR A 80 13.45 4.19 6.07
N GLU A 81 13.24 4.49 7.35
CA GLU A 81 12.34 5.58 7.71
C GLU A 81 13.03 6.91 7.43
N VAL A 82 12.36 7.79 6.66
CA VAL A 82 12.87 9.09 6.25
C VAL A 82 12.01 10.20 6.84
N ASP A 83 12.51 11.45 6.73
CA ASP A 83 11.80 12.60 7.27
C ASP A 83 10.51 12.87 6.49
N ALA A 84 9.37 12.71 7.16
CA ALA A 84 8.05 12.91 6.56
C ALA A 84 7.70 14.38 6.32
N SER A 85 8.55 15.32 6.74
CA SER A 85 8.42 16.74 6.39
C SER A 85 9.28 17.13 5.20
N GLY A 86 10.10 16.21 4.70
CA GLY A 86 11.01 16.44 3.58
C GLY A 86 10.43 16.04 2.24
N GLU A 87 11.28 15.52 1.38
CA GLU A 87 10.89 15.11 0.02
C GLU A 87 10.17 13.77 0.04
N TYR A 88 9.08 13.69 -0.71
CA TYR A 88 8.33 12.44 -0.97
C TYR A 88 8.67 11.96 -2.38
N LEU A 89 8.95 10.68 -2.54
CA LEU A 89 9.26 10.05 -3.82
C LEU A 89 8.23 8.97 -4.16
N ALA A 90 7.99 8.78 -5.45
CA ALA A 90 7.14 7.67 -5.92
C ALA A 90 7.67 6.35 -5.38
N GLY A 91 6.77 5.51 -4.84
CA GLY A 91 7.11 4.24 -4.20
C GLY A 91 7.36 4.34 -2.70
N ASP A 92 7.48 5.53 -2.14
CA ASP A 92 7.55 5.70 -0.69
C ASP A 92 6.24 5.21 -0.05
N ILE A 93 6.34 4.72 1.18
CA ILE A 93 5.18 4.26 1.94
C ILE A 93 4.93 5.23 3.09
N GLY A 94 3.74 5.84 3.08
CA GLY A 94 3.27 6.70 4.14
C GLY A 94 2.47 5.89 5.16
N LEU A 95 2.70 6.14 6.44
CA LEU A 95 2.07 5.41 7.54
C LEU A 95 1.59 6.36 8.59
N SER A 96 0.35 6.19 9.00
CA SER A 96 -0.26 6.84 10.15
C SER A 96 -0.90 5.78 11.03
N TYR A 97 -1.43 6.19 12.18
CA TYR A 97 -2.15 5.26 13.03
C TYR A 97 -3.36 4.73 12.27
N GLY A 98 -3.36 3.42 12.02
CA GLY A 98 -4.47 2.74 11.37
C GLY A 98 -4.60 2.92 9.87
N HIS A 99 -3.63 3.59 9.20
CA HIS A 99 -3.71 3.79 7.75
C HIS A 99 -2.35 3.86 7.08
N THR A 100 -2.27 3.33 5.86
CA THR A 100 -1.06 3.32 5.05
C THR A 100 -1.41 3.41 3.57
N GLU A 101 -0.53 4.07 2.80
CA GLU A 101 -0.66 4.17 1.35
C GLU A 101 0.72 4.25 0.71
N MET A 102 0.79 4.01 -0.60
CA MET A 102 2.02 4.16 -1.39
C MET A 102 1.98 5.47 -2.16
N CYS A 103 3.10 6.19 -2.16
CA CYS A 103 3.22 7.43 -2.90
C CYS A 103 3.20 7.15 -4.40
N TYR A 104 2.27 7.79 -5.09
CA TYR A 104 2.12 7.73 -6.54
C TYR A 104 2.95 8.81 -7.22
N GLN A 105 2.89 10.03 -6.71
CA GLN A 105 3.61 11.17 -7.24
C GLN A 105 4.19 11.97 -6.06
N GLY A 106 5.50 12.13 -6.05
CA GLY A 106 6.20 12.82 -4.98
C GLY A 106 6.04 14.32 -5.00
N GLY A 107 6.59 14.94 -3.98
CA GLY A 107 6.60 16.39 -3.81
C GLY A 107 7.34 16.74 -2.54
N GLN A 108 7.41 18.02 -2.23
CA GLN A 108 8.06 18.49 -1.01
C GLN A 108 7.04 18.60 0.12
N GLY A 109 7.26 17.85 1.19
CA GLY A 109 6.39 17.84 2.36
C GLY A 109 5.08 17.08 2.21
N SER A 110 4.75 16.62 1.00
CA SER A 110 3.53 15.88 0.70
C SER A 110 3.64 15.19 -0.66
N GLY A 111 2.67 14.37 -0.98
CA GLY A 111 2.58 13.72 -2.29
C GLY A 111 1.17 13.27 -2.59
N ILE A 112 0.95 12.78 -3.80
CA ILE A 112 -0.29 12.08 -4.18
C ILE A 112 -0.08 10.61 -3.87
N PHE A 113 -1.04 10.00 -3.17
CA PHE A 113 -0.93 8.63 -2.69
C PHE A 113 -1.99 7.72 -3.30
N MET A 114 -1.73 6.44 -3.31
CA MET A 114 -2.63 5.39 -3.78
C MET A 114 -2.71 4.26 -2.76
N GLY A 115 -3.87 3.62 -2.71
CA GLY A 115 -4.09 2.51 -1.80
C GLY A 115 -5.55 2.14 -1.65
N ALA A 116 -5.81 1.31 -0.65
CA ALA A 116 -7.15 0.90 -0.28
C ALA A 116 -7.67 1.83 0.82
N HIS A 117 -8.80 2.48 0.57
CA HIS A 117 -9.29 3.60 1.39
C HIS A 117 -10.42 3.21 2.34
N SER A 118 -11.60 2.86 1.82
CA SER A 118 -12.77 2.61 2.65
C SER A 118 -13.87 1.90 1.87
N SER A 119 -14.58 1.00 2.54
CA SER A 119 -15.77 0.35 1.96
C SER A 119 -16.96 1.29 1.80
N SER A 120 -16.91 2.47 2.42
CA SER A 120 -17.99 3.47 2.30
C SER A 120 -17.95 4.25 0.99
N TYR A 121 -16.84 4.17 0.25
CA TYR A 121 -16.73 4.84 -1.05
C TYR A 121 -17.38 4.00 -2.15
N ALA A 122 -17.68 4.65 -3.30
CA ALA A 122 -18.04 3.92 -4.51
C ALA A 122 -16.94 2.92 -4.86
N LEU A 123 -17.31 1.79 -5.47
CA LEU A 123 -16.35 0.70 -5.72
C LEU A 123 -15.08 1.19 -6.43
N ALA A 124 -15.21 2.03 -7.45
CA ALA A 124 -14.07 2.54 -8.20
C ALA A 124 -13.11 3.40 -7.36
N ASP A 125 -13.56 3.91 -6.22
CA ASP A 125 -12.78 4.77 -5.34
C ASP A 125 -12.28 4.06 -4.08
N GLN A 126 -12.68 2.80 -3.87
CA GLN A 126 -12.29 2.05 -2.68
C GLN A 126 -10.80 1.72 -2.69
N VAL A 127 -10.27 1.32 -3.84
CA VAL A 127 -8.85 1.09 -4.08
C VAL A 127 -8.48 1.96 -5.26
N SER A 128 -7.76 3.06 -5.02
CA SER A 128 -7.61 4.10 -6.04
C SER A 128 -6.41 5.01 -5.78
N ILE A 129 -6.06 5.76 -6.82
CA ILE A 129 -5.09 6.85 -6.74
C ILE A 129 -5.87 8.11 -6.37
N SER A 130 -5.46 8.80 -5.30
CA SER A 130 -6.13 10.00 -4.83
C SER A 130 -5.95 11.15 -5.82
N SER A 131 -6.90 12.10 -5.79
CA SER A 131 -6.87 13.30 -6.63
C SER A 131 -6.28 14.51 -5.92
N TYR A 132 -5.79 14.35 -4.70
CA TYR A 132 -5.27 15.43 -3.87
C TYR A 132 -3.98 15.00 -3.19
N THR A 133 -3.17 15.98 -2.75
CA THR A 133 -1.94 15.72 -1.99
C THR A 133 -2.25 15.52 -0.52
N ARG A 134 -1.40 14.74 0.15
CA ARG A 134 -1.45 14.56 1.60
C ARG A 134 -0.06 14.30 2.15
N SER A 135 0.09 14.50 3.46
CA SER A 135 1.27 14.13 4.23
C SER A 135 0.95 12.99 5.16
N PHE A 136 1.98 12.25 5.57
CA PHE A 136 1.88 11.22 6.59
C PHE A 136 2.81 11.57 7.75
N PRO A 137 2.52 11.14 8.99
CA PRO A 137 3.44 11.35 10.11
C PRO A 137 4.71 10.51 9.99
N ARG A 138 4.66 9.40 9.26
CA ARG A 138 5.83 8.54 9.02
C ARG A 138 5.94 8.22 7.54
N LEU A 139 7.19 8.15 7.05
CA LEU A 139 7.46 7.88 5.64
C LEU A 139 8.62 6.90 5.54
N PHE A 140 8.49 5.88 4.69
CA PHE A 140 9.48 4.83 4.51
C PHE A 140 9.89 4.74 3.05
N ARG A 141 11.17 4.51 2.81
CA ARG A 141 11.75 4.46 1.45
C ARG A 141 12.66 3.26 1.31
N TYR A 142 12.50 2.52 0.21
CA TYR A 142 13.36 1.38 -0.09
C TYR A 142 14.70 1.86 -0.64
N GLY A 143 15.75 1.30 -0.11
CA GLY A 143 17.13 1.62 -0.54
C GLY A 143 17.87 2.54 0.46
#